data_9eec9e905128eb00fe06548f6413c245
#
_entry.id   9eec9e905128eb00fe06548f6413c245
#
_cell.length_a   1.000
_cell.length_b   1.000
_cell.length_c   1.000
_cell.angle_alpha   90.00
_cell.angle_beta   90.00
_cell.angle_gamma   90.00
#
_symmetry.space_group_name_H-M   'P 1'
#
loop_
_entity.id
_entity.type
_entity.pdbx_description
1 polymer ?
#
loop_
_entity_poly.entity_id
_entity_poly.type
_entity_poly.pdbx_seq_one_letter_code
_entity_poly.pdbx_strand_id
1 'polypeptide(L)'
;MFAALIAAAITTPPPGVPVVQASLPNARPALYVVNDEDTIIYLFGTFHALDGKSEWFNDEVRTAFRGSQELVLETLVPEHLKKPRAPRQPQAFGMQPVGRFAGSASFLSTSKAVMSAGRSKGMSTAHGADTVLRDAADDAGMPVAGLETFEFQLGMFSKLPGADMPKDAAVAARTNAALAGLMAQLQAAWNRGDIEQFAPMLDQMETRSPEIYRMMFDERNGRWAQWIARRLQQPGVVFVAVGAGHLAGKDSVQHKLGQYGIRTARVN
;
A
#
# COMPACT_ATOMS: atom_id res chain seq x y z
N MET A 1 -5.55 -52.85 24.02
CA MET A 1 -4.79 -53.76 23.13
C MET A 1 -4.90 -53.29 21.71
N PHE A 2 -3.78 -53.19 21.01
CA PHE A 2 -3.51 -52.71 19.64
C PHE A 2 -3.36 -51.20 19.46
N ALA A 3 -2.17 -50.75 19.81
CA ALA A 3 -1.53 -49.61 19.19
C ALA A 3 -0.93 -50.07 17.84
N ALA A 4 -1.28 -49.41 16.73
CA ALA A 4 -0.60 -49.60 15.46
C ALA A 4 0.18 -48.31 15.15
N LEU A 5 1.49 -48.41 15.22
CA LEU A 5 2.47 -47.42 14.66
C LEU A 5 2.24 -47.30 13.17
N ILE A 6 2.03 -46.04 12.70
CA ILE A 6 2.37 -45.65 11.33
C ILE A 6 3.54 -44.67 11.43
N ALA A 7 4.72 -45.20 11.27
CA ALA A 7 5.92 -44.41 11.00
C ALA A 7 5.82 -43.92 9.55
N ALA A 8 5.50 -42.62 9.36
CA ALA A 8 5.65 -41.98 8.07
C ALA A 8 7.15 -41.83 7.78
N ALA A 9 7.65 -42.60 6.83
CA ALA A 9 8.99 -42.46 6.31
C ALA A 9 9.14 -41.08 5.70
N ILE A 10 9.94 -40.22 6.32
CA ILE A 10 10.43 -39.00 5.73
C ILE A 10 11.46 -39.43 4.69
N THR A 11 11.03 -39.55 3.45
CA THR A 11 11.98 -39.72 2.32
C THR A 11 12.64 -38.38 2.06
N THR A 12 13.88 -38.23 2.51
CA THR A 12 14.75 -37.15 2.06
C THR A 12 14.94 -37.28 0.54
N PRO A 13 14.74 -36.21 -0.25
CA PRO A 13 14.97 -36.26 -1.69
C PRO A 13 16.46 -36.58 -1.94
N PRO A 14 16.79 -37.34 -2.98
CA PRO A 14 18.17 -37.67 -3.31
C PRO A 14 18.96 -36.37 -3.60
N PRO A 15 20.28 -36.30 -3.23
CA PRO A 15 21.08 -35.14 -3.48
C PRO A 15 21.27 -34.98 -4.99
N GLY A 16 20.85 -33.82 -5.53
CA GLY A 16 21.04 -33.47 -6.95
C GLY A 16 19.78 -33.11 -7.73
N VAL A 17 18.57 -33.20 -7.15
CA VAL A 17 17.37 -32.64 -7.80
C VAL A 17 17.30 -31.16 -7.48
N PRO A 18 17.39 -30.25 -8.49
CA PRO A 18 17.20 -28.84 -8.22
C PRO A 18 15.79 -28.66 -7.65
N VAL A 19 15.70 -28.13 -6.43
CA VAL A 19 14.42 -27.69 -5.88
C VAL A 19 13.97 -26.53 -6.76
N VAL A 20 13.07 -26.82 -7.70
CA VAL A 20 12.36 -25.76 -8.45
C VAL A 20 11.57 -25.02 -7.40
N GLN A 21 12.09 -23.90 -6.92
CA GLN A 21 11.32 -22.96 -6.14
C GLN A 21 10.10 -22.59 -7.00
N ALA A 22 8.90 -22.99 -6.57
CA ALA A 22 7.69 -22.60 -7.24
C ALA A 22 7.68 -21.07 -7.28
N SER A 23 7.71 -20.50 -8.49
CA SER A 23 7.62 -19.06 -8.66
C SER A 23 6.29 -18.58 -8.08
N LEU A 24 6.32 -17.47 -7.35
CA LEU A 24 5.10 -16.84 -6.86
C LEU A 24 4.21 -16.47 -8.05
N PRO A 25 2.87 -16.53 -7.89
CA PRO A 25 1.95 -16.07 -8.93
C PRO A 25 2.28 -14.63 -9.33
N ASN A 26 2.42 -14.39 -10.63
CA ASN A 26 2.71 -13.07 -11.17
C ASN A 26 1.50 -12.14 -10.94
N ALA A 27 1.74 -10.98 -10.36
CA ALA A 27 0.73 -9.93 -10.19
C ALA A 27 1.07 -8.74 -11.10
N ARG A 28 0.03 -8.04 -11.59
CA ARG A 28 0.14 -6.87 -12.47
C ARG A 28 -0.61 -5.68 -11.87
N PRO A 29 -0.12 -5.13 -10.73
CA PRO A 29 -0.76 -3.98 -10.13
C PRO A 29 -0.70 -2.77 -11.07
N ALA A 30 -1.67 -1.86 -10.90
CA ALA A 30 -1.84 -0.72 -11.80
C ALA A 30 -0.62 0.20 -11.81
N LEU A 31 -0.03 0.36 -13.00
CA LEU A 31 1.03 1.29 -13.31
C LEU A 31 0.59 2.19 -14.47
N TYR A 32 0.66 3.50 -14.27
CA TYR A 32 0.36 4.50 -15.29
C TYR A 32 1.61 5.30 -15.61
N VAL A 33 1.58 5.98 -16.75
CA VAL A 33 2.60 6.92 -17.17
C VAL A 33 1.96 8.24 -17.57
N VAL A 34 2.63 9.31 -17.18
CA VAL A 34 2.41 10.68 -17.65
C VAL A 34 3.73 11.14 -18.23
N ASN A 35 3.75 11.70 -19.42
CA ASN A 35 4.98 12.15 -20.02
C ASN A 35 4.76 13.37 -20.93
N ASP A 36 5.80 14.11 -21.13
CA ASP A 36 5.97 15.11 -22.19
C ASP A 36 7.26 14.85 -22.99
N GLU A 37 7.88 15.88 -23.55
CA GLU A 37 9.05 15.73 -24.44
C GLU A 37 10.31 15.26 -23.71
N ASP A 38 10.52 15.65 -22.44
CA ASP A 38 11.75 15.40 -21.69
C ASP A 38 11.54 14.87 -20.27
N THR A 39 10.27 14.60 -19.89
CA THR A 39 9.91 14.12 -18.56
C THR A 39 9.01 12.91 -18.64
N ILE A 40 9.28 11.92 -17.77
CA ILE A 40 8.44 10.73 -17.57
C ILE A 40 8.09 10.62 -16.08
N ILE A 41 6.82 10.53 -15.77
CA ILE A 41 6.34 10.27 -14.41
C ILE A 41 5.54 8.97 -14.42
N TYR A 42 6.07 7.94 -13.78
CA TYR A 42 5.32 6.73 -13.49
C TYR A 42 4.44 6.97 -12.27
N LEU A 43 3.19 6.52 -12.34
CA LEU A 43 2.23 6.61 -11.24
C LEU A 43 1.76 5.20 -10.89
N PHE A 44 2.18 4.73 -9.74
CA PHE A 44 1.97 3.36 -9.28
C PHE A 44 1.02 3.31 -8.09
N GLY A 45 0.03 2.41 -8.16
CA GLY A 45 -0.88 2.18 -7.05
C GLY A 45 -0.30 1.19 -6.04
N THR A 46 -0.05 1.62 -4.80
CA THR A 46 0.45 0.75 -3.74
C THR A 46 -0.68 0.09 -2.94
N PHE A 47 -0.34 -1.02 -2.27
CA PHE A 47 -1.17 -1.63 -1.24
C PHE A 47 -0.31 -1.81 0.01
N HIS A 48 -0.72 -1.18 1.13
CA HIS A 48 0.15 -1.01 2.31
C HIS A 48 0.43 -2.28 3.11
N ALA A 49 -0.37 -3.32 2.93
CA ALA A 49 -0.15 -4.61 3.59
C ALA A 49 -0.51 -5.75 2.65
N LEU A 50 0.46 -6.57 2.29
CA LEU A 50 0.32 -7.69 1.39
C LEU A 50 0.63 -9.01 2.10
N ASP A 51 0.15 -10.12 1.56
CA ASP A 51 0.38 -11.45 2.10
C ASP A 51 1.73 -12.07 1.68
N GLY A 52 2.49 -11.38 0.82
CA GLY A 52 3.79 -11.81 0.33
C GLY A 52 3.75 -13.03 -0.60
N LYS A 53 2.57 -13.38 -1.14
CA LYS A 53 2.37 -14.58 -1.96
C LYS A 53 2.29 -14.32 -3.46
N SER A 54 2.53 -13.08 -3.90
CA SER A 54 2.53 -12.72 -5.31
C SER A 54 3.79 -11.93 -5.66
N GLU A 55 4.30 -12.15 -6.86
CA GLU A 55 5.42 -11.39 -7.43
C GLU A 55 4.83 -10.18 -8.17
N TRP A 56 4.67 -9.09 -7.43
CA TRP A 56 4.12 -7.83 -7.95
C TRP A 56 5.23 -6.86 -8.40
N PHE A 57 6.41 -6.94 -7.79
CA PHE A 57 7.60 -6.16 -8.22
C PHE A 57 8.23 -6.87 -9.41
N ASN A 58 7.41 -7.10 -10.44
CA ASN A 58 7.72 -7.80 -11.67
C ASN A 58 8.60 -6.95 -12.59
N ASP A 59 8.96 -7.48 -13.76
CA ASP A 59 9.87 -6.81 -14.68
C ASP A 59 9.35 -5.46 -15.18
N GLU A 60 8.04 -5.30 -15.38
CA GLU A 60 7.44 -4.04 -15.83
C GLU A 60 7.60 -2.94 -14.77
N VAL A 61 7.17 -3.24 -13.53
CA VAL A 61 7.30 -2.30 -12.38
C VAL A 61 8.77 -2.03 -12.07
N ARG A 62 9.60 -3.08 -12.10
CA ARG A 62 11.04 -2.98 -11.82
C ARG A 62 11.78 -2.14 -12.87
N THR A 63 11.40 -2.27 -14.14
CA THR A 63 12.00 -1.47 -15.23
C THR A 63 11.64 -0.01 -15.07
N ALA A 64 10.35 0.32 -14.83
CA ALA A 64 9.92 1.68 -14.58
C ALA A 64 10.60 2.28 -13.33
N PHE A 65 10.68 1.52 -12.24
CA PHE A 65 11.33 1.94 -11.00
C PHE A 65 12.82 2.18 -11.18
N ARG A 66 13.57 1.24 -11.78
CA ARG A 66 15.00 1.36 -11.99
C ARG A 66 15.41 2.43 -13.01
N GLY A 67 14.52 2.70 -13.97
CA GLY A 67 14.68 3.80 -14.93
C GLY A 67 14.43 5.18 -14.33
N SER A 68 13.90 5.25 -13.10
CA SER A 68 13.59 6.51 -12.43
C SER A 68 14.78 7.04 -11.63
N GLN A 69 14.88 8.36 -11.54
CA GLN A 69 15.95 9.08 -10.82
C GLN A 69 15.58 9.33 -9.35
N GLU A 70 14.30 9.29 -9.03
CA GLU A 70 13.77 9.48 -7.68
C GLU A 70 12.48 8.68 -7.46
N LEU A 71 12.26 8.27 -6.21
CA LEU A 71 11.01 7.71 -5.73
C LEU A 71 10.26 8.78 -4.94
N VAL A 72 8.98 8.98 -5.26
CA VAL A 72 8.10 9.88 -4.51
C VAL A 72 6.96 9.06 -3.90
N LEU A 73 6.88 9.06 -2.58
CA LEU A 73 5.85 8.38 -1.79
C LEU A 73 4.80 9.38 -1.30
N GLU A 74 3.69 8.90 -0.75
CA GLU A 74 2.71 9.81 -0.12
C GLU A 74 3.36 10.65 0.98
N THR A 75 4.14 10.01 1.85
CA THR A 75 4.85 10.67 2.94
C THR A 75 6.08 9.87 3.37
N LEU A 76 6.99 10.54 4.06
CA LEU A 76 8.17 9.92 4.67
C LEU A 76 8.06 9.97 6.19
N VAL A 77 8.23 8.82 6.83
CA VAL A 77 8.41 8.78 8.29
C VAL A 77 9.80 9.34 8.61
N PRO A 78 9.91 10.38 9.46
CA PRO A 78 11.19 10.95 9.86
C PRO A 78 12.15 9.90 10.44
N GLU A 79 13.44 10.02 10.15
CA GLU A 79 14.46 9.05 10.56
C GLU A 79 14.48 8.80 12.08
N HIS A 80 14.33 9.88 12.88
CA HIS A 80 14.32 9.77 14.34
C HIS A 80 13.12 8.97 14.91
N LEU A 81 12.09 8.74 14.09
CA LEU A 81 10.93 7.90 14.42
C LEU A 81 11.06 6.47 13.87
N LYS A 82 12.03 6.22 13.02
CA LYS A 82 12.32 4.88 12.54
C LYS A 82 13.04 4.09 13.63
N LYS A 83 12.57 2.87 13.90
CA LYS A 83 13.34 1.96 14.74
C LYS A 83 14.61 1.53 14.01
N PRO A 84 15.76 1.34 14.72
CA PRO A 84 16.93 0.75 14.11
C PRO A 84 16.55 -0.56 13.39
N ARG A 85 17.04 -0.73 12.18
CA ARG A 85 16.82 -1.95 11.36
C ARG A 85 17.41 -3.14 12.12
N ALA A 86 16.58 -3.89 12.82
CA ALA A 86 16.99 -5.17 13.41
C ALA A 86 17.17 -6.20 12.29
N PRO A 87 18.14 -7.17 12.42
CA PRO A 87 18.29 -8.22 11.43
C PRO A 87 16.96 -8.96 11.26
N ARG A 88 16.67 -9.36 10.02
CA ARG A 88 15.41 -9.95 9.55
C ARG A 88 14.95 -11.14 10.42
N GLN A 89 14.26 -10.85 11.50
CA GLN A 89 13.41 -11.81 12.20
C GLN A 89 11.98 -11.26 12.19
N PRO A 90 10.95 -12.11 12.02
CA PRO A 90 9.57 -11.67 12.09
C PRO A 90 9.26 -11.21 13.50
N GLN A 91 9.35 -9.92 13.77
CA GLN A 91 9.01 -9.35 15.06
C GLN A 91 7.59 -8.81 15.04
N ALA A 92 6.81 -9.23 16.03
CA ALA A 92 5.53 -8.65 16.36
C ALA A 92 5.69 -7.13 16.60
N PHE A 93 4.97 -6.32 15.84
CA PHE A 93 4.96 -4.87 15.97
C PHE A 93 4.35 -4.47 17.31
N GLY A 94 5.17 -4.18 18.30
CA GLY A 94 4.78 -3.36 19.44
C GLY A 94 4.87 -1.90 18.99
N MET A 95 3.73 -1.23 18.78
CA MET A 95 3.70 0.22 18.65
C MET A 95 4.22 0.83 19.94
N GLN A 96 5.43 1.44 19.90
CA GLN A 96 5.86 2.34 20.95
C GLN A 96 5.01 3.61 20.84
N PRO A 97 4.53 4.19 21.97
CA PRO A 97 3.83 5.46 21.90
C PRO A 97 4.81 6.52 21.43
N VAL A 98 4.58 7.04 20.22
CA VAL A 98 5.21 8.26 19.74
C VAL A 98 4.75 9.37 20.68
N GLY A 99 5.66 9.95 21.45
CA GLY A 99 5.35 10.87 22.53
C GLY A 99 4.42 11.99 22.08
N ARG A 100 3.34 12.20 22.84
CA ARG A 100 2.34 13.30 22.81
C ARG A 100 1.59 13.61 21.52
N PHE A 101 1.74 12.85 20.44
CA PHE A 101 0.81 12.87 19.32
C PHE A 101 -0.30 11.86 19.60
N ALA A 102 -1.23 12.25 20.47
CA ALA A 102 -2.48 11.54 20.63
C ALA A 102 -3.31 11.75 19.34
N GLY A 103 -3.03 10.95 18.32
CA GLY A 103 -4.07 10.62 17.36
C GLY A 103 -5.28 10.16 18.17
N SER A 104 -6.51 10.56 17.77
CA SER A 104 -7.68 10.20 18.56
C SER A 104 -7.60 8.72 18.92
N ALA A 105 -7.90 8.34 20.15
CA ALA A 105 -7.84 6.94 20.62
C ALA A 105 -8.59 6.00 19.67
N SER A 106 -9.54 6.53 18.94
CA SER A 106 -10.36 5.88 17.95
C SER A 106 -9.69 5.67 16.59
N PHE A 107 -8.83 6.58 16.10
CA PHE A 107 -8.01 6.29 14.93
C PHE A 107 -7.06 5.11 15.21
N LEU A 108 -6.43 5.10 16.38
CA LEU A 108 -5.56 4.00 16.79
C LEU A 108 -6.32 2.67 16.89
N SER A 109 -7.56 2.67 17.41
CA SER A 109 -8.40 1.48 17.51
C SER A 109 -8.82 0.97 16.13
N THR A 110 -9.22 1.86 15.22
CA THR A 110 -9.58 1.52 13.83
C THR A 110 -8.38 0.97 13.07
N SER A 111 -7.23 1.63 13.15
CA SER A 111 -5.99 1.16 12.52
C SER A 111 -5.58 -0.21 13.06
N LYS A 112 -5.69 -0.43 14.38
CA LYS A 112 -5.43 -1.72 15.00
C LYS A 112 -6.39 -2.81 14.51
N ALA A 113 -7.66 -2.51 14.32
CA ALA A 113 -8.66 -3.44 13.80
C ALA A 113 -8.34 -3.83 12.35
N VAL A 114 -8.07 -2.86 11.48
CA VAL A 114 -7.67 -3.09 10.08
C VAL A 114 -6.41 -3.95 10.02
N MET A 115 -5.38 -3.60 10.77
CA MET A 115 -4.14 -4.37 10.84
C MET A 115 -4.33 -5.78 11.40
N SER A 116 -5.24 -5.95 12.38
CA SER A 116 -5.57 -7.27 12.94
C SER A 116 -6.31 -8.14 11.91
N ALA A 117 -7.28 -7.55 11.19
CA ALA A 117 -8.00 -8.22 10.13
C ALA A 117 -7.06 -8.66 8.99
N GLY A 118 -6.15 -7.78 8.56
CA GLY A 118 -5.14 -8.11 7.56
C GLY A 118 -4.23 -9.26 7.99
N ARG A 119 -3.72 -9.22 9.22
CA ARG A 119 -2.89 -10.32 9.79
C ARG A 119 -3.61 -11.65 9.78
N SER A 120 -4.91 -11.69 10.01
CA SER A 120 -5.69 -12.96 9.94
C SER A 120 -5.69 -13.59 8.54
N LYS A 121 -5.35 -12.82 7.51
CA LYS A 121 -5.15 -13.24 6.11
C LYS A 121 -3.67 -13.36 5.71
N GLY A 122 -2.75 -13.29 6.68
CA GLY A 122 -1.31 -13.35 6.42
C GLY A 122 -0.69 -12.04 5.92
N MET A 123 -1.47 -10.95 5.86
CA MET A 123 -0.97 -9.66 5.38
C MET A 123 -0.04 -8.99 6.40
N SER A 124 0.99 -8.35 5.90
CA SER A 124 1.97 -7.59 6.68
C SER A 124 2.36 -6.32 5.95
N THR A 125 2.58 -5.23 6.69
CA THR A 125 3.15 -3.99 6.16
C THR A 125 4.60 -4.15 5.71
N ALA A 126 5.31 -5.16 6.22
CA ALA A 126 6.65 -5.48 5.72
C ALA A 126 6.65 -5.96 4.26
N HIS A 127 5.51 -6.48 3.78
CA HIS A 127 5.31 -6.86 2.39
C HIS A 127 4.57 -5.78 1.59
N GLY A 128 4.16 -4.69 2.24
CA GLY A 128 3.48 -3.57 1.58
C GLY A 128 4.30 -2.97 0.46
N ALA A 129 3.64 -2.60 -0.65
CA ALA A 129 4.33 -2.15 -1.85
C ALA A 129 5.16 -0.89 -1.61
N ASP A 130 4.66 0.04 -0.82
CA ASP A 130 5.39 1.25 -0.41
C ASP A 130 6.64 0.93 0.42
N THR A 131 6.56 -0.06 1.32
CA THR A 131 7.72 -0.49 2.11
C THR A 131 8.78 -1.14 1.23
N VAL A 132 8.38 -2.03 0.32
CA VAL A 132 9.29 -2.73 -0.61
C VAL A 132 9.95 -1.73 -1.57
N LEU A 133 9.19 -0.78 -2.13
CA LEU A 133 9.74 0.28 -3.00
C LEU A 133 10.73 1.16 -2.24
N ARG A 134 10.40 1.54 -1.00
CA ARG A 134 11.29 2.33 -0.16
C ARG A 134 12.60 1.59 0.13
N ASP A 135 12.52 0.31 0.53
CA ASP A 135 13.71 -0.53 0.78
C ASP A 135 14.55 -0.67 -0.50
N ALA A 136 13.91 -0.86 -1.65
CA ALA A 136 14.61 -0.95 -2.94
C ALA A 136 15.28 0.37 -3.34
N ALA A 137 14.68 1.52 -3.03
CA ALA A 137 15.26 2.85 -3.26
C ALA A 137 16.47 3.08 -2.34
N ASP A 138 16.33 2.75 -1.05
CA ASP A 138 17.41 2.86 -0.06
C ASP A 138 18.60 1.96 -0.47
N ASP A 139 18.36 0.73 -0.91
CA ASP A 139 19.39 -0.22 -1.38
C ASP A 139 20.08 0.26 -2.68
N ALA A 140 19.37 1.00 -3.54
CA ALA A 140 19.90 1.58 -4.78
C ALA A 140 20.54 2.97 -4.59
N GLY A 141 20.47 3.55 -3.40
CA GLY A 141 20.88 4.95 -3.17
C GLY A 141 20.02 5.96 -3.93
N MET A 142 18.79 5.59 -4.31
CA MET A 142 17.84 6.45 -5.01
C MET A 142 17.26 7.48 -4.04
N PRO A 143 17.24 8.77 -4.40
CA PRO A 143 16.56 9.79 -3.62
C PRO A 143 15.10 9.46 -3.39
N VAL A 144 14.60 9.70 -2.18
CA VAL A 144 13.19 9.48 -1.83
C VAL A 144 12.59 10.75 -1.27
N ALA A 145 11.47 11.18 -1.86
CA ALA A 145 10.70 12.34 -1.41
C ALA A 145 9.28 11.96 -1.01
N GLY A 146 8.56 12.88 -0.37
CA GLY A 146 7.14 12.73 -0.03
C GLY A 146 6.30 13.79 -0.70
N LEU A 147 5.10 13.42 -1.18
CA LEU A 147 4.08 14.37 -1.66
C LEU A 147 3.54 15.23 -0.52
N GLU A 148 3.56 14.67 0.69
CA GLU A 148 3.06 15.31 1.91
C GLU A 148 4.07 15.17 3.05
N THR A 149 4.03 16.08 4.02
CA THR A 149 4.83 15.93 5.24
C THR A 149 4.18 14.93 6.18
N PHE A 150 5.00 14.32 7.03
CA PHE A 150 4.51 13.40 8.07
C PHE A 150 3.55 14.08 9.05
N GLU A 151 3.85 15.32 9.42
CA GLU A 151 3.03 16.14 10.33
C GLU A 151 1.65 16.44 9.71
N PHE A 152 1.61 16.74 8.40
CA PHE A 152 0.35 16.93 7.68
C PHE A 152 -0.52 15.67 7.74
N GLN A 153 0.03 14.51 7.40
CA GLN A 153 -0.69 13.24 7.46
C GLN A 153 -1.17 12.91 8.88
N LEU A 154 -0.32 13.10 9.87
CA LEU A 154 -0.67 12.85 11.27
C LEU A 154 -1.79 13.78 11.73
N GLY A 155 -1.72 15.08 11.38
CA GLY A 155 -2.76 16.06 11.67
C GLY A 155 -4.10 15.72 10.99
N MET A 156 -4.07 15.20 9.77
CA MET A 156 -5.25 14.73 9.05
C MET A 156 -5.87 13.51 9.76
N PHE A 157 -5.09 12.50 10.07
CA PHE A 157 -5.57 11.30 10.76
C PHE A 157 -6.12 11.60 12.17
N SER A 158 -5.62 12.63 12.85
CA SER A 158 -6.14 13.04 14.15
C SER A 158 -7.57 13.59 14.11
N LYS A 159 -8.03 14.03 12.93
CA LYS A 159 -9.40 14.54 12.70
C LYS A 159 -10.40 13.43 12.36
N LEU A 160 -9.94 12.21 12.11
CA LEU A 160 -10.84 11.10 11.81
C LEU A 160 -11.68 10.77 13.04
N PRO A 161 -13.02 10.62 12.88
CA PRO A 161 -13.87 10.16 13.95
C PRO A 161 -13.45 8.76 14.37
N GLY A 162 -13.62 8.48 15.64
CA GLY A 162 -13.42 7.15 16.12
C GLY A 162 -14.42 6.16 15.59
N ALA A 163 -13.96 5.01 15.17
CA ALA A 163 -14.83 3.88 15.09
C ALA A 163 -15.07 3.35 16.50
N ASP A 164 -16.31 3.47 16.99
CA ASP A 164 -16.73 2.73 18.16
C ASP A 164 -16.67 1.24 17.82
N MET A 165 -15.64 0.58 18.32
CA MET A 165 -15.57 -0.87 18.18
C MET A 165 -16.72 -1.52 18.94
N PRO A 166 -17.44 -2.47 18.32
CA PRO A 166 -18.54 -3.15 19.00
C PRO A 166 -18.06 -3.74 20.33
N LYS A 167 -18.80 -3.47 21.41
CA LYS A 167 -18.51 -4.03 22.74
C LYS A 167 -18.86 -5.52 22.82
N ASP A 168 -19.81 -5.97 22.00
CA ASP A 168 -20.17 -7.38 21.89
C ASP A 168 -19.11 -8.16 21.10
N ALA A 169 -18.56 -9.21 21.69
CA ALA A 169 -17.49 -10.00 21.11
C ALA A 169 -17.89 -10.70 19.81
N ALA A 170 -19.14 -11.15 19.68
CA ALA A 170 -19.62 -11.82 18.48
C ALA A 170 -19.81 -10.83 17.33
N VAL A 171 -20.25 -9.59 17.62
CA VAL A 171 -20.36 -8.50 16.65
C VAL A 171 -18.95 -8.08 16.22
N ALA A 172 -18.03 -7.91 17.16
CA ALA A 172 -16.63 -7.56 16.86
C ALA A 172 -15.95 -8.62 15.96
N ALA A 173 -16.18 -9.91 16.25
CA ALA A 173 -15.65 -11.01 15.44
C ALA A 173 -16.21 -10.99 14.01
N ARG A 174 -17.52 -10.74 13.83
CA ARG A 174 -18.15 -10.62 12.51
C ARG A 174 -17.61 -9.41 11.74
N THR A 175 -17.45 -8.27 12.40
CA THR A 175 -16.87 -7.05 11.80
C THR A 175 -15.44 -7.30 11.35
N ASN A 176 -14.61 -7.94 12.17
CA ASN A 176 -13.24 -8.31 11.81
C ASN A 176 -13.19 -9.28 10.63
N ALA A 177 -14.08 -10.27 10.58
CA ALA A 177 -14.15 -11.23 9.47
C ALA A 177 -14.56 -10.56 8.17
N ALA A 178 -15.54 -9.66 8.21
CA ALA A 178 -15.98 -8.88 7.05
C ALA A 178 -14.85 -7.97 6.53
N LEU A 179 -14.15 -7.28 7.43
CA LEU A 179 -13.01 -6.43 7.09
C LEU A 179 -11.86 -7.26 6.49
N ALA A 180 -11.55 -8.43 7.06
CA ALA A 180 -10.54 -9.33 6.52
C ALA A 180 -10.91 -9.85 5.11
N GLY A 181 -12.19 -10.14 4.88
CA GLY A 181 -12.73 -10.50 3.57
C GLY A 181 -12.57 -9.39 2.56
N LEU A 182 -12.94 -8.16 2.93
CA LEU A 182 -12.77 -6.98 2.07
C LEU A 182 -11.29 -6.75 1.71
N MET A 183 -10.38 -6.80 2.69
CA MET A 183 -8.95 -6.63 2.43
C MET A 183 -8.42 -7.69 1.46
N ALA A 184 -8.83 -8.95 1.61
CA ALA A 184 -8.44 -10.01 0.69
C ALA A 184 -8.99 -9.79 -0.74
N GLN A 185 -10.21 -9.32 -0.88
CA GLN A 185 -10.81 -8.96 -2.18
C GLN A 185 -10.07 -7.79 -2.84
N LEU A 186 -9.76 -6.74 -2.07
CA LEU A 186 -9.01 -5.57 -2.57
C LEU A 186 -7.57 -5.96 -2.95
N GLN A 187 -6.88 -6.80 -2.19
CA GLN A 187 -5.57 -7.33 -2.58
C GLN A 187 -5.66 -8.15 -3.87
N ALA A 188 -6.67 -9.02 -4.01
CA ALA A 188 -6.86 -9.80 -5.23
C ALA A 188 -7.15 -8.90 -6.45
N ALA A 189 -7.94 -7.83 -6.28
CA ALA A 189 -8.17 -6.83 -7.32
C ALA A 189 -6.87 -6.08 -7.66
N TRP A 190 -6.12 -5.65 -6.65
CA TRP A 190 -4.82 -5.02 -6.81
C TRP A 190 -3.82 -5.89 -7.57
N ASN A 191 -3.74 -7.19 -7.24
CA ASN A 191 -2.88 -8.14 -7.95
C ASN A 191 -3.22 -8.28 -9.45
N ARG A 192 -4.48 -8.04 -9.83
CA ARG A 192 -4.93 -8.04 -11.25
C ARG A 192 -4.84 -6.67 -11.90
N GLY A 193 -4.45 -5.64 -11.13
CA GLY A 193 -4.45 -4.26 -11.60
C GLY A 193 -5.83 -3.65 -11.78
N ASP A 194 -6.86 -4.26 -11.23
CA ASP A 194 -8.26 -3.81 -11.31
C ASP A 194 -8.54 -2.83 -10.17
N ILE A 195 -8.03 -1.61 -10.31
CA ILE A 195 -8.16 -0.57 -9.28
C ILE A 195 -9.58 -0.03 -9.13
N GLU A 196 -10.43 -0.19 -10.15
CA GLU A 196 -11.82 0.28 -10.07
C GLU A 196 -12.64 -0.50 -9.02
N GLN A 197 -12.16 -1.67 -8.58
CA GLN A 197 -12.76 -2.38 -7.45
C GLN A 197 -12.64 -1.63 -6.11
N PHE A 198 -11.81 -0.58 -6.04
CA PHE A 198 -11.75 0.31 -4.88
C PHE A 198 -12.86 1.37 -4.90
N ALA A 199 -13.42 1.69 -6.08
CA ALA A 199 -14.42 2.75 -6.23
C ALA A 199 -15.67 2.56 -5.35
N PRO A 200 -16.29 1.36 -5.25
CA PRO A 200 -17.46 1.18 -4.38
C PRO A 200 -17.21 1.51 -2.89
N MET A 201 -15.99 1.23 -2.41
CA MET A 201 -15.58 1.60 -1.04
C MET A 201 -15.46 3.12 -0.90
N LEU A 202 -14.92 3.80 -1.89
CA LEU A 202 -14.78 5.25 -1.94
C LEU A 202 -16.15 5.94 -2.01
N ASP A 203 -17.06 5.48 -2.86
CA ASP A 203 -18.43 5.98 -2.99
C ASP A 203 -19.22 5.81 -1.67
N GLN A 204 -19.02 4.67 -0.99
CA GLN A 204 -19.64 4.45 0.31
C GLN A 204 -19.08 5.41 1.38
N MET A 205 -17.77 5.67 1.35
CA MET A 205 -17.13 6.64 2.24
C MET A 205 -17.66 8.05 1.96
N GLU A 206 -17.76 8.47 0.70
CA GLU A 206 -18.32 9.77 0.31
C GLU A 206 -19.77 9.92 0.78
N THR A 207 -20.58 8.89 0.56
CA THR A 207 -21.99 8.91 0.96
C THR A 207 -22.17 9.01 2.49
N ARG A 208 -21.35 8.27 3.25
CA ARG A 208 -21.49 8.21 4.72
C ARG A 208 -20.76 9.35 5.45
N SER A 209 -19.69 9.84 4.88
CA SER A 209 -18.79 10.81 5.51
C SER A 209 -18.10 11.69 4.47
N PRO A 210 -18.86 12.59 3.78
CA PRO A 210 -18.33 13.37 2.65
C PRO A 210 -17.14 14.24 3.02
N GLU A 211 -17.09 14.76 4.25
CA GLU A 211 -15.96 15.56 4.72
C GLU A 211 -14.69 14.73 4.87
N ILE A 212 -14.83 13.48 5.33
CA ILE A 212 -13.70 12.55 5.45
C ILE A 212 -13.21 12.16 4.06
N TYR A 213 -14.12 11.81 3.16
CA TYR A 213 -13.78 11.49 1.78
C TYR A 213 -13.03 12.63 1.11
N ARG A 214 -13.55 13.86 1.21
CA ARG A 214 -12.90 15.05 0.66
C ARG A 214 -11.50 15.24 1.22
N MET A 215 -11.33 15.13 2.53
CA MET A 215 -10.04 15.31 3.21
C MET A 215 -9.03 14.21 2.85
N MET A 216 -9.50 12.95 2.78
CA MET A 216 -8.63 11.78 2.59
C MET A 216 -8.25 11.53 1.13
N PHE A 217 -9.14 11.90 0.20
CA PHE A 217 -8.96 11.58 -1.22
C PHE A 217 -9.03 12.82 -2.11
N ASP A 218 -10.15 13.49 -2.22
CA ASP A 218 -10.39 14.55 -3.20
C ASP A 218 -9.35 15.69 -3.12
N GLU A 219 -9.16 16.28 -1.94
CA GLU A 219 -8.21 17.38 -1.74
C GLU A 219 -6.75 16.93 -1.89
N ARG A 220 -6.41 15.70 -1.45
CA ARG A 220 -5.06 15.15 -1.61
C ARG A 220 -4.75 14.88 -3.08
N ASN A 221 -5.66 14.22 -3.78
CA ASN A 221 -5.52 13.93 -5.21
C ASN A 221 -5.39 15.21 -6.03
N GLY A 222 -6.13 16.28 -5.67
CA GLY A 222 -5.98 17.59 -6.28
C GLY A 222 -4.60 18.22 -6.09
N ARG A 223 -4.07 18.18 -4.86
CA ARG A 223 -2.71 18.67 -4.56
C ARG A 223 -1.63 17.84 -5.27
N TRP A 224 -1.79 16.52 -5.31
CA TRP A 224 -0.83 15.64 -5.98
C TRP A 224 -0.86 15.81 -7.50
N ALA A 225 -2.05 15.97 -8.10
CA ALA A 225 -2.16 16.30 -9.51
C ALA A 225 -1.47 17.65 -9.85
N GLN A 226 -1.64 18.65 -8.98
CA GLN A 226 -0.94 19.93 -9.14
C GLN A 226 0.58 19.78 -9.01
N TRP A 227 1.05 18.93 -8.07
CA TRP A 227 2.47 18.62 -7.92
C TRP A 227 3.01 17.94 -9.18
N ILE A 228 2.31 16.91 -9.70
CA ILE A 228 2.68 16.21 -10.94
C ILE A 228 2.74 17.16 -12.12
N ALA A 229 1.73 18.04 -12.28
CA ALA A 229 1.71 19.03 -13.35
C ALA A 229 2.91 19.99 -13.30
N ARG A 230 3.35 20.39 -12.10
CA ARG A 230 4.58 21.21 -11.94
C ARG A 230 5.85 20.39 -12.18
N ARG A 231 5.87 19.12 -11.74
CA ARG A 231 7.04 18.23 -11.90
C ARG A 231 7.31 17.92 -13.38
N LEU A 232 6.28 17.84 -14.22
CA LEU A 232 6.42 17.70 -15.67
C LEU A 232 7.21 18.84 -16.33
N GLN A 233 7.32 20.01 -15.70
CA GLN A 233 8.11 21.13 -16.20
C GLN A 233 9.61 21.01 -15.89
N GLN A 234 10.06 19.89 -15.34
CA GLN A 234 11.44 19.62 -14.95
C GLN A 234 11.88 18.29 -15.58
N PRO A 235 12.90 18.31 -16.47
CA PRO A 235 13.36 17.09 -17.15
C PRO A 235 13.68 15.95 -16.20
N GLY A 236 13.42 14.73 -16.63
CA GLY A 236 13.82 13.53 -15.91
C GLY A 236 12.74 12.47 -15.74
N VAL A 237 13.08 11.41 -15.02
CA VAL A 237 12.18 10.27 -14.79
C VAL A 237 11.89 10.10 -13.30
N VAL A 238 10.62 10.05 -12.93
CA VAL A 238 10.17 9.96 -11.54
C VAL A 238 9.22 8.78 -11.35
N PHE A 239 9.37 8.07 -10.23
CA PHE A 239 8.45 7.03 -9.82
C PHE A 239 7.61 7.52 -8.64
N VAL A 240 6.34 7.82 -8.89
CA VAL A 240 5.37 8.26 -7.87
C VAL A 240 4.55 7.05 -7.41
N ALA A 241 4.56 6.76 -6.12
CA ALA A 241 3.85 5.63 -5.55
C ALA A 241 2.86 6.11 -4.47
N VAL A 242 1.57 5.89 -4.74
CA VAL A 242 0.46 6.30 -3.87
C VAL A 242 -0.50 5.14 -3.66
N GLY A 243 -1.26 5.11 -2.58
CA GLY A 243 -2.24 4.05 -2.33
C GLY A 243 -3.21 3.88 -3.50
N ALA A 244 -3.48 2.63 -3.89
CA ALA A 244 -4.29 2.29 -5.07
C ALA A 244 -5.68 2.97 -5.08
N GLY A 245 -6.27 3.23 -3.90
CA GLY A 245 -7.52 3.96 -3.79
C GLY A 245 -7.46 5.40 -4.34
N HIS A 246 -6.28 6.03 -4.36
CA HIS A 246 -6.09 7.36 -4.95
C HIS A 246 -6.10 7.36 -6.49
N LEU A 247 -5.99 6.17 -7.09
CA LEU A 247 -6.03 5.99 -8.54
C LEU A 247 -7.39 5.46 -9.03
N ALA A 248 -8.36 5.27 -8.14
CA ALA A 248 -9.68 4.73 -8.44
C ALA A 248 -10.77 5.81 -8.40
N GLY A 249 -11.80 5.61 -9.21
CA GLY A 249 -13.02 6.41 -9.17
C GLY A 249 -12.89 7.83 -9.74
N LYS A 250 -13.96 8.61 -9.55
CA LYS A 250 -14.18 9.92 -10.19
C LYS A 250 -13.21 11.03 -9.77
N ASP A 251 -12.67 10.95 -8.54
CA ASP A 251 -11.73 11.93 -7.99
C ASP A 251 -10.29 11.41 -7.95
N SER A 252 -9.98 10.38 -8.76
CA SER A 252 -8.64 9.83 -8.88
C SER A 252 -7.61 10.88 -9.33
N VAL A 253 -6.34 10.64 -9.03
CA VAL A 253 -5.23 11.50 -9.47
C VAL A 253 -5.25 11.69 -10.98
N GLN A 254 -5.54 10.62 -11.74
CA GLN A 254 -5.66 10.67 -13.20
C GLN A 254 -6.78 11.62 -13.65
N HIS A 255 -7.95 11.54 -12.99
CA HIS A 255 -9.07 12.44 -13.28
C HIS A 255 -8.70 13.90 -13.00
N LYS A 256 -8.05 14.17 -11.86
CA LYS A 256 -7.57 15.52 -11.51
C LYS A 256 -6.50 16.03 -12.48
N LEU A 257 -5.62 15.18 -13.00
CA LEU A 257 -4.65 15.53 -14.05
C LEU A 257 -5.33 15.94 -15.35
N GLY A 258 -6.45 15.31 -15.69
CA GLY A 258 -7.27 15.69 -16.83
C GLY A 258 -7.73 17.16 -16.80
N GLN A 259 -7.91 17.76 -15.61
CA GLN A 259 -8.25 19.17 -15.43
C GLN A 259 -7.12 20.12 -15.85
N TYR A 260 -5.88 19.63 -15.88
CA TYR A 260 -4.70 20.33 -16.40
C TYR A 260 -4.40 20.00 -17.87
N GLY A 261 -5.29 19.26 -18.56
CA GLY A 261 -5.05 18.78 -19.92
C GLY A 261 -4.01 17.66 -20.02
N ILE A 262 -3.60 17.10 -18.89
CA ILE A 262 -2.59 16.04 -18.81
C ILE A 262 -3.28 14.67 -18.90
N ARG A 263 -2.83 13.87 -19.87
CA ARG A 263 -3.33 12.50 -20.08
C ARG A 263 -2.44 11.49 -19.39
N THR A 264 -3.06 10.49 -18.78
CA THR A 264 -2.37 9.32 -18.26
C THR A 264 -2.61 8.13 -19.17
N ALA A 265 -1.59 7.32 -19.39
CA ALA A 265 -1.72 6.05 -20.10
C ALA A 265 -1.43 4.89 -19.14
N ARG A 266 -2.17 3.79 -19.28
CA ARG A 266 -1.89 2.55 -18.57
C ARG A 266 -0.68 1.87 -19.18
N VAL A 267 0.28 1.40 -18.37
CA VAL A 267 1.49 0.71 -18.84
C VAL A 267 1.22 -0.79 -19.00
N ASN A 268 0.40 -1.39 -18.11
CA ASN A 268 0.17 -2.84 -18.01
C ASN A 268 -1.31 -3.24 -17.97
#